data_67aaa4b2f290ea579f7b3b71c875506f
#
_entry.id   67aaa4b2f290ea579f7b3b71c875506f
#
_cell.length_a   1.000
_cell.length_b   1.000
_cell.length_c   1.000
_cell.angle_alpha   90.00
_cell.angle_beta   90.00
_cell.angle_gamma   90.00
#
_symmetry.space_group_name_H-M   'P 1'
#
loop_
_entity.id
_entity.type
_entity.pdbx_description
1 polymer ?
#
loop_
_entity_poly.entity_id
_entity_poly.type
_entity_poly.pdbx_seq_one_letter_code
_entity_poly.pdbx_strand_id
1 'polypeptide(L)'
;AEDVPGIGAHTDYECFTLLLADQPGLEVLNEESVWIDAPPVKNAAGEEAFVINIGDMLEVLSAGTFVATAHRVRKVPQERYSFPLFFACDYHTLIRPLPGFLEAGEASEYQELSIGEHMWSQALQTYRYLREKVTRGELQLPERARGTNTFGHLKKQAQQKTVNNP
;
A
#
# COMPACT_ATOMS: atom_id res chain seq x y z
N ALA A 1 -9.08 2.46 -28.72
CA ALA A 1 -8.11 1.83 -27.81
C ALA A 1 -8.60 2.07 -26.41
N GLU A 2 -8.86 1.00 -25.65
CA GLU A 2 -9.23 1.09 -24.25
C GLU A 2 -8.13 1.83 -23.51
N ASP A 3 -8.53 2.74 -22.63
CA ASP A 3 -7.65 3.58 -21.83
C ASP A 3 -7.09 2.73 -20.68
N VAL A 4 -6.11 1.88 -21.01
CA VAL A 4 -5.48 1.01 -20.03
C VAL A 4 -4.53 1.88 -19.20
N PRO A 5 -4.72 1.98 -17.88
CA PRO A 5 -3.80 2.72 -17.02
C PRO A 5 -2.40 2.12 -17.07
N GLY A 6 -1.38 2.94 -16.87
CA GLY A 6 0.00 2.46 -16.80
C GLY A 6 0.20 1.52 -15.61
N ILE A 7 -0.27 1.93 -14.41
CA ILE A 7 -0.37 1.11 -13.20
C ILE A 7 -1.71 1.42 -12.55
N GLY A 8 -2.50 0.39 -12.24
CA GLY A 8 -3.79 0.53 -11.59
C GLY A 8 -3.70 1.12 -10.19
N ALA A 9 -4.83 1.59 -9.66
CA ALA A 9 -4.91 2.14 -8.31
C ALA A 9 -4.57 1.09 -7.26
N HIS A 10 -3.65 1.41 -6.35
CA HIS A 10 -3.20 0.54 -5.25
C HIS A 10 -2.60 1.38 -4.11
N THR A 11 -2.37 0.76 -2.98
CA THR A 11 -1.46 1.21 -1.93
C THR A 11 -0.21 0.35 -1.95
N ASP A 12 0.92 0.87 -1.50
CA ASP A 12 2.12 0.07 -1.31
C ASP A 12 2.01 -0.74 -0.03
N TYR A 13 2.62 -1.93 -0.01
CA TYR A 13 2.48 -2.88 1.10
C TYR A 13 3.47 -2.63 2.24
N GLU A 14 4.58 -1.97 1.93
CA GLU A 14 5.72 -1.74 2.80
C GLU A 14 5.46 -0.57 3.76
N CYS A 15 6.50 -0.11 4.48
CA CYS A 15 6.38 1.05 5.36
C CYS A 15 6.22 2.34 4.57
N PHE A 16 7.08 2.56 3.60
CA PHE A 16 7.03 3.72 2.71
C PHE A 16 7.83 3.45 1.44
N THR A 17 7.55 4.24 0.41
CA THR A 17 8.25 4.21 -0.87
C THR A 17 8.94 5.53 -1.12
N LEU A 18 10.19 5.47 -1.56
CA LEU A 18 10.93 6.62 -2.12
C LEU A 18 10.87 6.49 -3.64
N LEU A 19 10.15 7.38 -4.29
CA LEU A 19 9.96 7.35 -5.73
C LEU A 19 10.69 8.50 -6.41
N LEU A 20 11.58 8.16 -7.34
CA LEU A 20 12.13 9.10 -8.31
C LEU A 20 11.47 8.84 -9.67
N ALA A 21 10.99 9.88 -10.33
CA ALA A 21 10.43 9.78 -11.66
C ALA A 21 10.90 10.96 -12.53
N ASP A 22 11.09 10.71 -13.82
CA ASP A 22 11.58 11.70 -14.78
C ASP A 22 10.45 12.48 -15.46
N GLN A 23 9.23 11.92 -15.50
CA GLN A 23 8.08 12.49 -16.19
C GLN A 23 6.81 12.44 -15.32
N PRO A 24 5.83 13.36 -15.54
CA PRO A 24 4.52 13.31 -14.92
C PRO A 24 3.75 12.01 -15.23
N GLY A 25 2.71 11.73 -14.45
CA GLY A 25 1.84 10.57 -14.66
C GLY A 25 1.42 9.87 -13.38
N LEU A 26 2.13 10.13 -12.28
CA LEU A 26 1.69 9.69 -10.96
C LEU A 26 0.49 10.54 -10.53
N GLU A 27 -0.54 9.89 -10.03
CA GLU A 27 -1.70 10.50 -9.38
C GLU A 27 -1.92 9.87 -8.02
N VAL A 28 -2.28 10.67 -7.04
CA VAL A 28 -2.60 10.25 -5.67
C VAL A 28 -4.06 10.57 -5.36
N LEU A 29 -4.70 9.72 -4.57
CA LEU A 29 -6.08 9.91 -4.14
C LEU A 29 -6.09 10.74 -2.85
N ASN A 30 -6.73 11.91 -2.86
CA ASN A 30 -6.87 12.75 -1.67
C ASN A 30 -8.03 12.28 -0.77
N GLU A 31 -8.19 12.93 0.38
CA GLU A 31 -9.24 12.62 1.36
C GLU A 31 -10.67 12.84 0.80
N GLU A 32 -10.82 13.72 -0.18
CA GLU A 32 -12.09 13.98 -0.87
C GLU A 32 -12.37 12.97 -2.00
N SER A 33 -11.55 11.92 -2.11
CA SER A 33 -11.63 10.89 -3.16
C SER A 33 -11.42 11.44 -4.57
N VAL A 34 -10.62 12.49 -4.70
CA VAL A 34 -10.24 13.10 -5.97
C VAL A 34 -8.80 12.71 -6.31
N TRP A 35 -8.56 12.28 -7.54
CA TRP A 35 -7.23 12.00 -8.05
C TRP A 35 -6.50 13.31 -8.35
N ILE A 36 -5.32 13.50 -7.74
CA ILE A 36 -4.46 14.67 -7.87
C ILE A 36 -3.16 14.28 -8.56
N ASP A 37 -2.73 15.05 -9.55
CA ASP A 37 -1.41 14.89 -10.17
C ASP A 37 -0.29 15.11 -9.13
N ALA A 38 0.67 14.19 -9.09
CA ALA A 38 1.91 14.28 -8.31
C ALA A 38 3.11 14.29 -9.28
N PRO A 39 3.38 15.40 -9.96
CA PRO A 39 4.48 15.48 -10.93
C PRO A 39 5.85 15.43 -10.22
N PRO A 40 6.91 15.05 -10.94
CA PRO A 40 8.26 15.21 -10.45
C PRO A 40 8.51 16.65 -9.99
N VAL A 41 9.16 16.81 -8.86
CA VAL A 41 9.51 18.12 -8.30
C VAL A 41 11.02 18.28 -8.23
N LYS A 42 11.48 19.53 -8.31
CA LYS A 42 12.88 19.89 -8.09
C LYS A 42 12.99 20.75 -6.85
N ASN A 43 14.07 20.57 -6.12
CA ASN A 43 14.39 21.42 -4.99
C ASN A 43 14.85 22.82 -5.46
N ALA A 44 15.12 23.72 -4.51
CA ALA A 44 15.58 25.07 -4.81
C ALA A 44 16.93 25.14 -5.58
N ALA A 45 17.73 24.08 -5.52
CA ALA A 45 19.00 23.96 -6.27
C ALA A 45 18.80 23.42 -7.68
N GLY A 46 17.55 23.05 -8.06
CA GLY A 46 17.24 22.44 -9.36
C GLY A 46 17.50 20.93 -9.42
N GLU A 47 17.81 20.30 -8.30
CA GLU A 47 18.01 18.86 -8.19
C GLU A 47 16.66 18.15 -8.05
N GLU A 48 16.55 16.93 -8.57
CA GLU A 48 15.33 16.14 -8.50
C GLU A 48 15.08 15.70 -7.05
N ALA A 49 13.83 15.82 -6.61
CA ALA A 49 13.37 15.41 -5.29
C ALA A 49 12.59 14.10 -5.37
N PHE A 50 12.69 13.30 -4.32
CA PHE A 50 11.89 12.10 -4.17
C PHE A 50 10.45 12.46 -3.77
N VAL A 51 9.49 11.76 -4.38
CA VAL A 51 8.14 11.65 -3.83
C VAL A 51 8.16 10.52 -2.79
N ILE A 52 7.66 10.79 -1.60
CA ILE A 52 7.56 9.80 -0.52
C ILE A 52 6.08 9.51 -0.30
N ASN A 53 5.68 8.25 -0.43
CA ASN A 53 4.35 7.81 -0.05
C ASN A 53 4.38 6.77 1.08
N ILE A 54 3.42 6.87 1.96
CA ILE A 54 3.20 5.95 3.07
C ILE A 54 2.60 4.65 2.52
N GLY A 55 3.06 3.52 3.03
CA GLY A 55 2.53 2.21 2.73
C GLY A 55 1.77 1.60 3.91
N ASP A 56 1.13 0.47 3.64
CA ASP A 56 0.20 -0.21 4.56
C ASP A 56 0.83 -0.54 5.93
N MET A 57 2.11 -0.96 5.94
CA MET A 57 2.78 -1.31 7.19
C MET A 57 2.94 -0.12 8.12
N LEU A 58 3.31 1.06 7.60
CA LEU A 58 3.47 2.24 8.43
C LEU A 58 2.11 2.75 8.94
N GLU A 59 1.06 2.60 8.16
CA GLU A 59 -0.30 2.91 8.64
C GLU A 59 -0.65 2.05 9.85
N VAL A 60 -0.41 0.74 9.80
CA VAL A 60 -0.65 -0.15 10.95
C VAL A 60 0.25 0.21 12.13
N LEU A 61 1.56 0.38 11.92
CA LEU A 61 2.52 0.71 12.98
C LEU A 61 2.19 2.02 13.69
N SER A 62 1.63 2.98 12.97
CA SER A 62 1.25 4.30 13.50
C SER A 62 -0.21 4.38 13.95
N ALA A 63 -0.91 3.25 14.07
CA ALA A 63 -2.33 3.20 14.42
C ALA A 63 -3.21 4.12 13.54
N GLY A 64 -2.84 4.31 12.26
CA GLY A 64 -3.54 5.16 11.31
C GLY A 64 -3.17 6.64 11.36
N THR A 65 -2.16 7.02 12.17
CA THR A 65 -1.66 8.41 12.18
C THR A 65 -1.05 8.78 10.82
N PHE A 66 -0.32 7.87 10.21
CA PHE A 66 0.18 7.98 8.84
C PHE A 66 -0.64 7.05 7.95
N VAL A 67 -1.45 7.62 7.07
CA VAL A 67 -2.38 6.85 6.23
C VAL A 67 -1.71 6.46 4.91
N ALA A 68 -1.84 5.19 4.53
CA ALA A 68 -1.40 4.72 3.22
C ALA A 68 -2.27 5.37 2.13
N THR A 69 -1.60 6.01 1.17
CA THR A 69 -2.29 6.77 0.14
C THR A 69 -2.42 5.95 -1.13
N ALA A 70 -3.66 5.74 -1.57
CA ALA A 70 -3.91 5.12 -2.86
C ALA A 70 -3.33 5.98 -3.97
N HIS A 71 -2.60 5.35 -4.88
CA HIS A 71 -1.99 6.02 -6.02
C HIS A 71 -2.06 5.16 -7.28
N ARG A 72 -1.88 5.78 -8.42
CA ARG A 72 -1.88 5.13 -9.73
C ARG A 72 -0.97 5.87 -10.69
N VAL A 73 -0.62 5.23 -11.80
CA VAL A 73 0.09 5.88 -12.90
C VAL A 73 -0.83 5.90 -14.12
N ARG A 74 -1.22 7.09 -14.57
CA ARG A 74 -1.97 7.22 -15.81
C ARG A 74 -1.12 6.91 -17.03
N LYS A 75 -1.75 6.51 -18.12
CA LYS A 75 -1.08 6.36 -19.41
C LYS A 75 -0.58 7.74 -19.87
N VAL A 76 0.69 7.79 -20.23
CA VAL A 76 1.31 8.98 -20.79
C VAL A 76 1.78 8.69 -22.23
N PRO A 77 1.74 9.67 -23.14
CA PRO A 77 2.10 9.45 -24.55
C PRO A 77 3.60 9.32 -24.78
N GLN A 78 4.42 9.83 -23.85
CA GLN A 78 5.88 9.78 -23.89
C GLN A 78 6.41 8.63 -23.04
N GLU A 79 7.65 8.25 -23.31
CA GLU A 79 8.39 7.32 -22.46
C GLU A 79 8.57 7.93 -21.06
N ARG A 80 8.38 7.12 -20.02
CA ARG A 80 8.47 7.53 -18.63
C ARG A 80 9.20 6.46 -17.83
N TYR A 81 10.19 6.88 -17.09
CA TYR A 81 10.92 6.04 -16.15
C TYR A 81 10.59 6.43 -14.71
N SER A 82 10.46 5.43 -13.85
CA SER A 82 10.31 5.63 -12.42
C SER A 82 11.08 4.55 -11.66
N PHE A 83 11.69 4.96 -10.57
CA PHE A 83 12.58 4.14 -9.76
C PHE A 83 12.07 4.15 -8.31
N PRO A 84 11.15 3.24 -7.95
CA PRO A 84 10.68 3.10 -6.58
C PRO A 84 11.68 2.31 -5.75
N LEU A 85 11.96 2.78 -4.54
CA LEU A 85 12.61 2.03 -3.48
C LEU A 85 11.58 1.77 -2.39
N PHE A 86 11.21 0.52 -2.20
CA PHE A 86 10.29 0.07 -1.18
C PHE A 86 11.05 -0.24 0.10
N PHE A 87 10.67 0.40 1.21
CA PHE A 87 11.26 0.18 2.51
C PHE A 87 10.33 -0.66 3.38
N ALA A 88 10.72 -1.91 3.63
CA ALA A 88 10.00 -2.85 4.48
C ALA A 88 10.83 -3.23 5.72
N CYS A 89 10.17 -3.82 6.71
CA CYS A 89 10.85 -4.52 7.80
C CYS A 89 11.21 -5.96 7.39
N ASP A 90 11.87 -6.70 8.29
CA ASP A 90 12.21 -8.09 8.07
C ASP A 90 10.97 -8.99 7.95
N TYR A 91 11.09 -10.05 7.17
CA TYR A 91 10.03 -11.01 6.87
C TYR A 91 9.25 -11.51 8.10
N HIS A 92 9.95 -11.81 9.19
CA HIS A 92 9.36 -12.34 10.42
C HIS A 92 8.88 -11.28 11.41
N THR A 93 9.03 -10.00 11.08
CA THR A 93 8.56 -8.92 11.94
C THR A 93 7.04 -8.97 12.07
N LEU A 94 6.55 -8.88 13.30
CA LEU A 94 5.13 -8.72 13.58
C LEU A 94 4.77 -7.23 13.50
N ILE A 95 3.80 -6.93 12.65
CA ILE A 95 3.24 -5.59 12.52
C ILE A 95 2.07 -5.46 13.47
N ARG A 96 2.15 -4.48 14.34
CA ARG A 96 1.09 -4.05 15.25
C ARG A 96 1.33 -2.58 15.59
N PRO A 97 0.31 -1.83 16.00
CA PRO A 97 0.52 -0.47 16.47
C PRO A 97 1.60 -0.37 17.54
N LEU A 98 2.49 0.59 17.37
CA LEU A 98 3.52 0.88 18.35
C LEU A 98 2.89 1.59 19.56
N PRO A 99 3.36 1.31 20.81
CA PRO A 99 2.76 1.87 22.01
C PRO A 99 2.64 3.40 22.03
N GLY A 100 3.54 4.10 21.35
CA GLY A 100 3.51 5.57 21.26
C GLY A 100 2.40 6.16 20.41
N PHE A 101 1.67 5.34 19.65
CA PHE A 101 0.54 5.75 18.80
C PHE A 101 -0.83 5.32 19.35
N LEU A 102 -0.87 4.68 20.52
CA LEU A 102 -2.11 4.27 21.19
C LEU A 102 -2.18 4.95 22.54
N GLU A 103 -3.37 5.38 22.96
CA GLU A 103 -3.60 5.80 24.32
C GLU A 103 -3.56 4.61 25.28
N ALA A 104 -3.27 4.87 26.55
CA ALA A 104 -3.16 3.82 27.55
C ALA A 104 -4.52 3.11 27.73
N GLY A 105 -4.56 1.82 27.41
CA GLY A 105 -5.77 0.99 27.46
C GLY A 105 -6.63 1.02 26.20
N GLU A 106 -6.22 1.73 25.18
CA GLU A 106 -6.89 1.73 23.87
C GLU A 106 -6.65 0.42 23.12
N ALA A 107 -7.74 -0.16 22.60
CA ALA A 107 -7.66 -1.35 21.77
C ALA A 107 -7.40 -0.96 20.33
N SER A 108 -6.37 -1.53 19.73
CA SER A 108 -6.06 -1.32 18.31
C SER A 108 -7.21 -1.73 17.40
N GLU A 109 -7.51 -0.91 16.41
CA GLU A 109 -8.40 -1.25 15.30
C GLU A 109 -7.73 -2.18 14.27
N TYR A 110 -6.41 -2.28 14.28
CA TYR A 110 -5.63 -3.09 13.36
C TYR A 110 -5.34 -4.47 13.94
N GLN A 111 -5.35 -5.48 13.06
CA GLN A 111 -4.94 -6.83 13.43
C GLN A 111 -3.42 -6.96 13.38
N GLU A 112 -2.86 -7.71 14.34
CA GLU A 112 -1.45 -8.10 14.26
C GLU A 112 -1.24 -9.11 13.12
N LEU A 113 -0.21 -8.89 12.31
CA LEU A 113 0.16 -9.79 11.23
C LEU A 113 1.68 -9.81 11.00
N SER A 114 2.17 -10.91 10.43
CA SER A 114 3.54 -11.02 9.97
C SER A 114 3.72 -10.32 8.62
N ILE A 115 4.79 -9.54 8.47
CA ILE A 115 5.12 -8.87 7.22
C ILE A 115 5.21 -9.85 6.06
N GLY A 116 5.93 -10.95 6.23
CA GLY A 116 6.09 -11.94 5.18
C GLY A 116 4.76 -12.57 4.75
N GLU A 117 3.86 -12.81 5.69
CA GLU A 117 2.52 -13.34 5.40
C GLU A 117 1.67 -12.31 4.65
N HIS A 118 1.75 -11.05 5.05
CA HIS A 118 1.09 -9.95 4.34
C HIS A 118 1.61 -9.81 2.91
N MET A 119 2.92 -9.77 2.73
CA MET A 119 3.56 -9.69 1.41
C MET A 119 3.15 -10.85 0.50
N TRP A 120 3.10 -12.09 1.01
CA TRP A 120 2.60 -13.23 0.26
C TRP A 120 1.14 -13.07 -0.16
N SER A 121 0.30 -12.60 0.74
CA SER A 121 -1.11 -12.36 0.46
C SER A 121 -1.29 -11.35 -0.67
N GLN A 122 -0.55 -10.25 -0.63
CA GLN A 122 -0.60 -9.22 -1.67
C GLN A 122 -0.02 -9.73 -3.01
N ALA A 123 1.10 -10.44 -2.97
CA ALA A 123 1.70 -11.04 -4.16
C ALA A 123 0.74 -12.02 -4.87
N LEU A 124 -0.02 -12.80 -4.10
CA LEU A 124 -1.04 -13.69 -4.67
C LEU A 124 -2.20 -12.94 -5.34
N GLN A 125 -2.56 -11.77 -4.85
CA GLN A 125 -3.59 -10.95 -5.49
C GLN A 125 -3.06 -10.33 -6.78
N THR A 126 -1.82 -9.89 -6.78
CA THR A 126 -1.18 -9.21 -7.91
C THR A 126 -0.78 -10.18 -9.03
N TYR A 127 -0.15 -11.31 -8.68
CA TYR A 127 0.49 -12.19 -9.67
C TYR A 127 -0.31 -13.47 -9.93
N ARG A 128 -0.94 -13.54 -11.09
CA ARG A 128 -1.74 -14.70 -11.51
C ARG A 128 -0.92 -16.00 -11.50
N TYR A 129 0.31 -15.99 -11.96
CA TYR A 129 1.16 -17.18 -12.03
C TYR A 129 1.43 -17.80 -10.64
N LEU A 130 1.49 -16.98 -9.58
CA LEU A 130 1.64 -17.48 -8.21
C LEU A 130 0.38 -18.22 -7.75
N ARG A 131 -0.81 -17.68 -8.05
CA ARG A 131 -2.07 -18.38 -7.77
C ARG A 131 -2.15 -19.72 -8.47
N GLU A 132 -1.73 -19.77 -9.74
CA GLU A 132 -1.71 -21.01 -10.51
C GLU A 132 -0.75 -22.04 -9.91
N LYS A 133 0.43 -21.63 -9.44
CA LYS A 133 1.37 -22.52 -8.73
C LYS A 133 0.80 -23.05 -7.43
N VAL A 134 0.11 -22.24 -6.65
CA VAL A 134 -0.58 -22.70 -5.42
C VAL A 134 -1.66 -23.72 -5.76
N THR A 135 -2.48 -23.44 -6.78
CA THR A 135 -3.55 -24.34 -7.22
C THR A 135 -3.01 -25.69 -7.69
N ARG A 136 -1.84 -25.71 -8.32
CA ARG A 136 -1.19 -26.96 -8.77
C ARG A 136 -0.40 -27.67 -7.67
N GLY A 137 -0.34 -27.11 -6.45
CA GLY A 137 0.43 -27.66 -5.34
C GLY A 137 1.95 -27.49 -5.47
N GLU A 138 2.41 -26.70 -6.43
CA GLU A 138 3.83 -26.40 -6.67
C GLU A 138 4.40 -25.36 -5.68
N LEU A 139 3.53 -24.62 -5.00
CA LEU A 139 3.88 -23.61 -4.02
C LEU A 139 3.01 -23.78 -2.78
N GLN A 140 3.65 -23.97 -1.63
CA GLN A 140 2.99 -24.00 -0.33
C GLN A 140 3.13 -22.62 0.32
N LEU A 141 2.03 -22.10 0.81
CA LEU A 141 1.99 -20.82 1.49
C LEU A 141 2.01 -20.99 3.00
N PRO A 142 2.55 -20.02 3.76
CA PRO A 142 2.31 -19.92 5.19
C PRO A 142 0.81 -19.94 5.47
N GLU A 143 0.41 -20.60 6.56
CA GLU A 143 -1.02 -20.82 6.87
C GLU A 143 -1.81 -19.50 6.94
N ARG A 144 -1.26 -18.49 7.57
CA ARG A 144 -1.88 -17.16 7.71
C ARG A 144 -1.91 -16.35 6.41
N ALA A 145 -0.99 -16.57 5.48
CA ALA A 145 -0.99 -15.90 4.17
C ALA A 145 -2.22 -16.27 3.32
N ARG A 146 -2.93 -17.34 3.64
CA ARG A 146 -4.13 -17.78 2.91
C ARG A 146 -5.36 -16.95 3.24
N GLY A 147 -5.39 -16.26 4.37
CA GLY A 147 -6.56 -15.56 4.88
C GLY A 147 -6.46 -14.04 4.91
N THR A 148 -5.29 -13.47 4.68
CA THR A 148 -5.12 -12.03 4.67
C THR A 148 -5.61 -11.45 3.35
N ASN A 149 -6.76 -10.82 3.40
CA ASN A 149 -7.30 -10.07 2.28
C ASN A 149 -6.67 -8.67 2.22
N THR A 150 -7.08 -7.88 1.25
CA THR A 150 -6.63 -6.51 1.05
C THR A 150 -6.61 -5.68 2.33
N PHE A 151 -5.81 -4.63 2.33
CA PHE A 151 -5.64 -3.63 3.39
C PHE A 151 -6.96 -3.18 4.07
N GLY A 152 -8.06 -3.05 3.33
CA GLY A 152 -9.37 -2.75 3.91
C GLY A 152 -9.88 -3.73 4.98
N HIS A 153 -9.27 -4.92 5.09
CA HIS A 153 -9.58 -5.91 6.11
C HIS A 153 -8.63 -5.84 7.34
N LEU A 154 -7.55 -5.08 7.25
CA LEU A 154 -6.68 -4.83 8.40
C LEU A 154 -7.31 -3.85 9.38
N LYS A 155 -8.15 -2.94 8.92
CA LYS A 155 -9.06 -2.18 9.77
C LYS A 155 -10.21 -3.08 10.19
N LYS A 156 -10.30 -3.42 11.46
CA LYS A 156 -11.47 -4.08 12.03
C LYS A 156 -12.67 -3.21 11.66
N GLN A 157 -13.47 -3.65 10.72
CA GLN A 157 -14.78 -3.13 10.28
C GLN A 157 -15.35 -1.93 11.05
N ALA A 158 -14.68 -0.77 11.03
CA ALA A 158 -15.27 0.48 11.51
C ALA A 158 -16.42 0.93 10.58
N GLN A 159 -16.49 0.40 9.36
CA GLN A 159 -17.48 0.80 8.35
C GLN A 159 -18.86 0.14 8.48
N GLN A 160 -19.08 -0.85 9.35
CA GLN A 160 -20.44 -1.39 9.54
C GLN A 160 -21.32 -0.56 10.48
N LYS A 161 -20.81 0.47 11.15
CA LYS A 161 -21.60 1.35 12.04
C LYS A 161 -22.32 2.50 11.34
N THR A 162 -22.05 2.79 10.09
CA THR A 162 -22.63 3.95 9.38
C THR A 162 -23.86 3.63 8.54
N VAL A 163 -24.30 2.40 8.46
CA VAL A 163 -25.47 2.00 7.64
C VAL A 163 -26.72 1.66 8.48
N ASN A 164 -26.60 1.60 9.79
CA ASN A 164 -27.73 1.30 10.67
C ASN A 164 -28.01 2.45 11.64
N ASN A 165 -28.41 3.59 11.13
CA ASN A 165 -29.18 4.56 11.90
C ASN A 165 -30.39 5.03 11.06
N PRO A 166 -31.62 4.78 11.55
CA PRO A 166 -32.86 5.06 10.84
C PRO A 166 -33.11 6.57 10.65
#